data_4e59570f555ca11cdfc3b82aae464f6f
#
_entry.id   4e59570f555ca11cdfc3b82aae464f6f
#
_cell.length_a   1.000
_cell.length_b   1.000
_cell.length_c   1.000
_cell.angle_alpha   90.00
_cell.angle_beta   90.00
_cell.angle_gamma   90.00
#
_symmetry.space_group_name_H-M   'P 1'
#
loop_
_entity.id
_entity.type
_entity.pdbx_description
1 polymer ?
#
loop_
_entity_poly.entity_id
_entity_poly.type
_entity_poly.pdbx_seq_one_letter_code
_entity_poly.pdbx_strand_id
1 'polypeptide(L)'
;MTKKKPILYFICTGNSCRSQMAEGFGKKYANGELEVYSAGVEAHGLNPRAVEAMKEVGVDISNHTSDIIDPEILNNAAYAITLCGDAEERCPYSPPHVKRIHWPLHDPAKATGTEEEIMAVFREVRDKIDQLVYDVIEEAKKSAKEE
;
A
#
# COMPACT_ATOMS: atom_id res chain seq x y z
N MET A 1 12.66 -14.17 -23.69
CA MET A 1 11.96 -12.89 -23.41
C MET A 1 11.49 -12.84 -21.97
N THR A 2 11.89 -11.80 -21.28
CA THR A 2 11.45 -11.60 -19.89
C THR A 2 10.07 -10.94 -19.89
N LYS A 3 9.11 -11.58 -19.24
CA LYS A 3 7.82 -10.94 -19.01
C LYS A 3 8.00 -9.81 -18.02
N LYS A 4 7.33 -8.68 -18.25
CA LYS A 4 7.29 -7.62 -17.26
C LYS A 4 6.59 -8.14 -16.02
N LYS A 5 7.14 -7.81 -14.85
CA LYS A 5 6.52 -8.17 -13.59
C LYS A 5 5.23 -7.36 -13.41
N PRO A 6 4.15 -7.98 -12.91
CA PRO A 6 2.95 -7.22 -12.58
C PRO A 6 3.25 -6.15 -11.53
N ILE A 7 2.58 -5.01 -11.65
CA ILE A 7 2.74 -3.88 -10.72
C ILE A 7 1.52 -3.79 -9.83
N LEU A 8 1.74 -3.73 -8.51
CA LEU A 8 0.72 -3.41 -7.53
C LEU A 8 0.98 -2.00 -7.00
N TYR A 9 -0.03 -1.13 -7.10
CA TYR A 9 0.08 0.26 -6.71
C TYR A 9 -0.88 0.55 -5.55
N PHE A 10 -0.32 0.79 -4.37
CA PHE A 10 -1.10 1.09 -3.17
C PHE A 10 -1.24 2.60 -3.02
N ILE A 11 -2.47 3.10 -2.90
CA ILE A 11 -2.77 4.53 -2.91
C ILE A 11 -3.57 4.92 -1.68
N CYS A 12 -3.13 5.97 -1.00
CA CYS A 12 -3.90 6.58 0.09
C CYS A 12 -3.83 8.09 -0.02
N THR A 13 -4.31 8.83 0.98
CA THR A 13 -4.38 10.29 0.89
C THR A 13 -2.99 10.94 0.86
N GLY A 14 -2.18 10.69 1.89
CA GLY A 14 -0.90 11.40 2.05
C GLY A 14 0.35 10.55 1.81
N ASN A 15 0.20 9.29 1.42
CA ASN A 15 1.30 8.33 1.29
C ASN A 15 2.20 8.34 2.54
N SER A 16 1.56 8.27 3.70
CA SER A 16 2.22 8.47 4.99
C SER A 16 2.16 7.23 5.88
N CYS A 17 1.00 6.58 6.00
CA CYS A 17 0.79 5.43 6.88
C CYS A 17 0.35 4.18 6.12
N ARG A 18 -0.94 4.13 5.75
CA ARG A 18 -1.57 2.90 5.23
C ARG A 18 -0.92 2.37 3.97
N SER A 19 -0.72 3.21 2.96
CA SER A 19 -0.08 2.77 1.72
C SER A 19 1.38 2.42 1.91
N GLN A 20 2.07 3.06 2.84
CA GLN A 20 3.46 2.74 3.16
C GLN A 20 3.58 1.37 3.81
N MET A 21 2.67 1.06 4.75
CA MET A 21 2.63 -0.26 5.38
C MET A 21 2.30 -1.33 4.33
N ALA A 22 1.34 -1.04 3.43
CA ALA A 22 0.99 -1.96 2.35
C ALA A 22 2.17 -2.21 1.42
N GLU A 23 2.93 -1.18 1.06
CA GLU A 23 4.12 -1.32 0.23
C GLU A 23 5.16 -2.21 0.93
N GLY A 24 5.37 -2.01 2.23
CA GLY A 24 6.31 -2.81 3.00
C GLY A 24 5.97 -4.30 2.99
N PHE A 25 4.72 -4.63 3.29
CA PHE A 25 4.26 -6.02 3.24
C PHE A 25 4.27 -6.55 1.80
N GLY A 26 3.86 -5.72 0.85
CA GLY A 26 3.84 -6.11 -0.56
C GLY A 26 5.22 -6.54 -1.06
N LYS A 27 6.25 -5.76 -0.75
CA LYS A 27 7.62 -6.10 -1.15
C LYS A 27 8.11 -7.37 -0.47
N LYS A 28 7.74 -7.57 0.80
CA LYS A 28 8.10 -8.76 1.53
C LYS A 28 7.48 -10.02 0.89
N TYR A 29 6.19 -9.98 0.61
CA TYR A 29 5.47 -11.14 0.07
C TYR A 29 5.70 -11.33 -1.42
N ALA A 30 5.96 -10.25 -2.17
CA ALA A 30 6.24 -10.33 -3.61
C ALA A 30 7.52 -11.13 -3.90
N ASN A 31 8.48 -11.06 -3.01
CA ASN A 31 9.74 -11.80 -3.10
C ASN A 31 10.39 -11.71 -4.50
N GLY A 32 10.37 -10.52 -5.09
CA GLY A 32 10.97 -10.27 -6.40
C GLY A 32 10.12 -10.68 -7.60
N GLU A 33 8.96 -11.30 -7.39
CA GLU A 33 8.08 -11.75 -8.49
C GLU A 33 7.14 -10.66 -9.01
N LEU A 34 6.95 -9.60 -8.21
CA LEU A 34 6.05 -8.49 -8.53
C LEU A 34 6.76 -7.18 -8.23
N GLU A 35 6.32 -6.10 -8.88
CA GLU A 35 6.77 -4.75 -8.54
C GLU A 35 5.70 -4.10 -7.67
N VAL A 36 6.13 -3.50 -6.55
CA VAL A 36 5.21 -2.89 -5.57
C VAL A 36 5.58 -1.44 -5.35
N TYR A 37 4.61 -0.55 -5.52
CA TYR A 37 4.78 0.89 -5.32
C TYR A 37 3.66 1.42 -4.44
N SER A 38 3.85 2.59 -3.87
CA SER A 38 2.80 3.30 -3.16
C SER A 38 2.85 4.79 -3.50
N ALA A 39 1.71 5.46 -3.34
CA ALA A 39 1.59 6.89 -3.59
C ALA A 39 0.40 7.46 -2.84
N GLY A 40 0.29 8.77 -2.83
CA GLY A 40 -0.87 9.48 -2.30
C GLY A 40 -1.38 10.50 -3.28
N VAL A 41 -2.60 10.97 -3.08
CA VAL A 41 -3.10 12.13 -3.82
C VAL A 41 -2.30 13.38 -3.42
N GLU A 42 -1.70 13.34 -2.22
CA GLU A 42 -0.75 14.33 -1.71
C GLU A 42 0.44 13.57 -1.12
N ALA A 43 1.54 14.24 -0.86
CA ALA A 43 2.72 13.63 -0.22
C ALA A 43 2.98 14.33 1.11
N HIS A 44 2.65 13.67 2.21
CA HIS A 44 2.74 14.25 3.57
C HIS A 44 3.98 13.81 4.35
N GLY A 45 4.84 13.00 3.75
CA GLY A 45 5.99 12.44 4.44
C GLY A 45 5.66 11.14 5.14
N LEU A 46 6.69 10.39 5.49
CA LEU A 46 6.55 9.08 6.13
C LEU A 46 6.21 9.27 7.62
N ASN A 47 5.14 8.62 8.09
CA ASN A 47 4.72 8.72 9.49
C ASN A 47 5.64 7.88 10.38
N PRO A 48 6.27 8.47 11.42
CA PRO A 48 7.18 7.74 12.30
C PRO A 48 6.54 6.56 13.03
N ARG A 49 5.25 6.67 13.39
CA ARG A 49 4.55 5.58 14.06
C ARG A 49 4.30 4.40 13.13
N ALA A 50 4.10 4.66 11.84
CA ALA A 50 3.99 3.60 10.84
C ALA A 50 5.33 2.87 10.71
N VAL A 51 6.44 3.60 10.70
CA VAL A 51 7.78 3.01 10.68
C VAL A 51 7.99 2.10 11.89
N GLU A 52 7.62 2.59 13.08
CA GLU A 52 7.77 1.83 14.33
C GLU A 52 6.90 0.58 14.32
N ALA A 53 5.64 0.69 13.92
CA ALA A 53 4.72 -0.44 13.88
C ALA A 53 5.21 -1.53 12.92
N MET A 54 5.77 -1.14 11.78
CA MET A 54 6.31 -2.09 10.81
C MET A 54 7.59 -2.75 11.31
N LYS A 55 8.43 -1.98 12.01
CA LYS A 55 9.65 -2.51 12.59
C LYS A 55 9.35 -3.63 13.60
N GLU A 56 8.27 -3.50 14.35
CA GLU A 56 7.85 -4.52 15.31
C GLU A 56 7.63 -5.90 14.69
N VAL A 57 7.28 -5.94 13.42
CA VAL A 57 7.05 -7.20 12.69
C VAL A 57 8.17 -7.50 11.69
N GLY A 58 9.31 -6.85 11.84
CA GLY A 58 10.51 -7.13 11.05
C GLY A 58 10.52 -6.53 9.66
N VAL A 59 9.66 -5.54 9.39
CA VAL A 59 9.59 -4.87 8.08
C VAL A 59 10.09 -3.44 8.22
N ASP A 60 11.21 -3.13 7.57
CA ASP A 60 11.81 -1.80 7.62
C ASP A 60 11.32 -0.95 6.45
N ILE A 61 10.51 0.08 6.75
CA ILE A 61 10.06 1.05 5.75
C ILE A 61 10.73 2.42 5.92
N SER A 62 11.75 2.52 6.78
CA SER A 62 12.41 3.80 7.08
C SER A 62 13.04 4.47 5.86
N ASN A 63 13.35 3.70 4.82
CA ASN A 63 13.93 4.22 3.58
C ASN A 63 12.90 4.54 2.50
N HIS A 64 11.62 4.34 2.80
CA HIS A 64 10.55 4.67 1.84
C HIS A 64 10.41 6.18 1.70
N THR A 65 9.95 6.62 0.53
CA THR A 65 9.65 8.04 0.27
C THR A 65 8.14 8.21 0.14
N SER A 66 7.68 9.42 0.45
CA SER A 66 6.27 9.79 0.28
C SER A 66 6.13 10.47 -1.08
N ASP A 67 5.31 9.91 -1.95
CA ASP A 67 5.20 10.35 -3.35
C ASP A 67 3.75 10.57 -3.77
N ILE A 68 3.54 11.49 -4.70
CA ILE A 68 2.23 11.66 -5.32
C ILE A 68 2.04 10.62 -6.42
N ILE A 69 0.78 10.38 -6.80
CA ILE A 69 0.45 9.39 -7.82
C ILE A 69 1.15 9.72 -9.14
N ASP A 70 1.88 8.73 -9.68
CA ASP A 70 2.52 8.82 -10.98
C ASP A 70 1.57 8.18 -12.00
N PRO A 71 1.03 8.96 -12.97
CA PRO A 71 0.11 8.43 -13.97
C PRO A 71 0.69 7.29 -14.79
N GLU A 72 1.98 7.32 -15.06
CA GLU A 72 2.64 6.26 -15.84
C GLU A 72 2.62 4.94 -15.08
N ILE A 73 2.92 4.95 -13.78
CA ILE A 73 2.86 3.74 -12.96
C ILE A 73 1.41 3.26 -12.89
N LEU A 74 0.47 4.17 -12.65
CA LEU A 74 -0.95 3.81 -12.56
C LEU A 74 -1.46 3.18 -13.86
N ASN A 75 -1.11 3.75 -15.00
CA ASN A 75 -1.57 3.24 -16.29
C ASN A 75 -0.98 1.86 -16.63
N ASN A 76 0.14 1.51 -16.04
CA ASN A 76 0.81 0.22 -16.27
C ASN A 76 0.60 -0.78 -15.11
N ALA A 77 -0.13 -0.39 -14.09
CA ALA A 77 -0.38 -1.26 -12.95
C ALA A 77 -1.34 -2.40 -13.31
N ALA A 78 -1.09 -3.57 -12.75
CA ALA A 78 -2.05 -4.67 -12.81
C ALA A 78 -3.17 -4.44 -11.80
N TYR A 79 -2.81 -3.91 -10.63
CA TYR A 79 -3.74 -3.58 -9.55
C TYR A 79 -3.50 -2.17 -9.04
N ALA A 80 -4.56 -1.40 -8.83
CA ALA A 80 -4.52 -0.11 -8.15
C ALA A 80 -5.42 -0.24 -6.92
N ILE A 81 -4.83 -0.22 -5.74
CA ILE A 81 -5.52 -0.51 -4.48
C ILE A 81 -5.56 0.75 -3.64
N THR A 82 -6.76 1.29 -3.41
CA THR A 82 -6.95 2.47 -2.56
C THR A 82 -7.27 2.03 -1.14
N LEU A 83 -6.65 2.70 -0.15
CA LEU A 83 -6.76 2.32 1.25
C LEU A 83 -7.55 3.35 2.08
N CYS A 84 -8.12 4.36 1.44
CA CYS A 84 -9.00 5.34 2.10
C CYS A 84 -10.00 5.90 1.10
N GLY A 85 -11.16 6.38 1.60
CA GLY A 85 -12.22 6.91 0.75
C GLY A 85 -11.80 8.11 -0.08
N ASP A 86 -10.99 8.99 0.50
CA ASP A 86 -10.50 10.17 -0.21
C ASP A 86 -9.64 9.79 -1.42
N ALA A 87 -8.77 8.79 -1.28
CA ALA A 87 -7.96 8.29 -2.38
C ALA A 87 -8.83 7.65 -3.48
N GLU A 88 -9.89 6.94 -3.08
CA GLU A 88 -10.83 6.34 -4.04
C GLU A 88 -11.50 7.40 -4.89
N GLU A 89 -11.96 8.51 -4.27
CA GLU A 89 -12.65 9.59 -4.96
C GLU A 89 -11.72 10.46 -5.79
N ARG A 90 -10.51 10.70 -5.31
CA ARG A 90 -9.54 11.63 -5.92
C ARG A 90 -8.53 10.95 -6.84
N CYS A 91 -8.51 9.61 -6.87
CA CYS A 91 -7.59 8.86 -7.71
C CYS A 91 -7.90 9.09 -9.19
N PRO A 92 -6.89 9.40 -10.03
CA PRO A 92 -7.11 9.62 -11.45
C PRO A 92 -7.73 8.41 -12.14
N TYR A 93 -8.35 8.66 -13.28
CA TYR A 93 -8.86 7.58 -14.13
C TYR A 93 -7.72 6.61 -14.47
N SER A 94 -8.03 5.33 -14.43
CA SER A 94 -7.10 4.28 -14.83
C SER A 94 -7.72 3.47 -15.99
N PRO A 95 -6.89 2.92 -16.88
CA PRO A 95 -7.40 2.09 -17.98
C PRO A 95 -8.16 0.85 -17.48
N PRO A 96 -9.07 0.29 -18.29
CA PRO A 96 -9.84 -0.90 -17.90
C PRO A 96 -9.01 -2.13 -17.54
N HIS A 97 -7.78 -2.24 -18.04
CA HIS A 97 -6.92 -3.37 -17.71
C HIS A 97 -6.37 -3.31 -16.28
N VAL A 98 -6.44 -2.14 -15.63
CA VAL A 98 -6.01 -1.97 -14.24
C VAL A 98 -7.16 -2.38 -13.33
N LYS A 99 -6.96 -3.43 -12.54
CA LYS A 99 -7.97 -3.87 -11.59
C LYS A 99 -7.95 -2.95 -10.37
N ARG A 100 -9.02 -2.20 -10.17
CA ARG A 100 -9.15 -1.29 -9.02
C ARG A 100 -9.81 -2.01 -7.86
N ILE A 101 -9.18 -1.91 -6.69
CA ILE A 101 -9.66 -2.49 -5.44
C ILE A 101 -9.68 -1.38 -4.39
N HIS A 102 -10.69 -1.36 -3.55
CA HIS A 102 -10.79 -0.40 -2.45
C HIS A 102 -10.88 -1.14 -1.11
N TRP A 103 -9.95 -0.81 -0.21
CA TRP A 103 -9.95 -1.33 1.16
C TRP A 103 -10.31 -0.18 2.10
N PRO A 104 -11.53 -0.15 2.67
CA PRO A 104 -11.96 0.95 3.56
C PRO A 104 -11.33 0.81 4.94
N LEU A 105 -10.08 1.25 5.08
CA LEU A 105 -9.33 1.14 6.33
C LEU A 105 -9.35 2.44 7.12
N HIS A 106 -9.47 2.31 8.44
CA HIS A 106 -9.39 3.43 9.36
C HIS A 106 -8.00 4.10 9.28
N ASP A 107 -7.96 5.43 9.32
CA ASP A 107 -6.70 6.18 9.31
C ASP A 107 -6.11 6.22 10.73
N PRO A 108 -5.01 5.47 10.99
CA PRO A 108 -4.43 5.45 12.32
C PRO A 108 -3.79 6.77 12.72
N ALA A 109 -3.44 7.63 11.76
CA ALA A 109 -2.87 8.95 12.06
C ALA A 109 -3.87 9.88 12.76
N LYS A 110 -5.16 9.58 12.69
CA LYS A 110 -6.22 10.33 13.37
C LYS A 110 -6.50 9.82 14.79
N ALA A 111 -5.83 8.78 15.22
CA ALA A 111 -6.02 8.22 16.57
C ALA A 111 -5.59 9.22 17.63
N THR A 112 -6.33 9.25 18.75
CA THR A 112 -6.06 10.12 19.89
C THR A 112 -5.93 9.30 21.18
N GLY A 113 -5.38 9.91 22.22
CA GLY A 113 -5.19 9.27 23.48
C GLY A 113 -3.71 9.23 23.89
N THR A 114 -3.35 8.26 24.70
CA THR A 114 -1.94 8.05 25.08
C THR A 114 -1.15 7.49 23.91
N GLU A 115 0.18 7.60 23.99
CA GLU A 115 1.04 7.01 22.96
C GLU A 115 0.76 5.52 22.78
N GLU A 116 0.55 4.80 23.86
CA GLU A 116 0.24 3.38 23.79
C GLU A 116 -1.09 3.11 23.11
N GLU A 117 -2.11 3.92 23.40
CA GLU A 117 -3.41 3.79 22.75
C GLU A 117 -3.33 4.08 21.24
N ILE A 118 -2.56 5.11 20.86
CA ILE A 118 -2.33 5.45 19.46
C ILE A 118 -1.60 4.31 18.74
N MET A 119 -0.53 3.78 19.36
CA MET A 119 0.22 2.67 18.77
C MET A 119 -0.63 1.41 18.64
N ALA A 120 -1.57 1.17 19.57
CA ALA A 120 -2.49 0.04 19.45
C ALA A 120 -3.34 0.14 18.17
N VAL A 121 -3.78 1.36 17.81
CA VAL A 121 -4.53 1.58 16.57
C VAL A 121 -3.65 1.32 15.35
N PHE A 122 -2.40 1.80 15.36
CA PHE A 122 -1.44 1.52 14.27
C PHE A 122 -1.22 0.03 14.09
N ARG A 123 -1.08 -0.72 15.19
CA ARG A 123 -0.88 -2.18 15.13
C ARG A 123 -2.10 -2.89 14.58
N GLU A 124 -3.30 -2.47 14.97
CA GLU A 124 -4.54 -3.05 14.47
C GLU A 124 -4.68 -2.86 12.97
N VAL A 125 -4.47 -1.63 12.48
CA VAL A 125 -4.53 -1.33 11.05
C VAL A 125 -3.42 -2.07 10.31
N ARG A 126 -2.20 -2.09 10.85
CA ARG A 126 -1.07 -2.84 10.29
C ARG A 126 -1.44 -4.31 10.07
N ASP A 127 -2.02 -4.95 11.08
CA ASP A 127 -2.32 -6.38 11.00
C ASP A 127 -3.41 -6.68 9.98
N LYS A 128 -4.40 -5.78 9.82
CA LYS A 128 -5.41 -5.90 8.76
C LYS A 128 -4.78 -5.75 7.38
N ILE A 129 -3.89 -4.78 7.21
CA ILE A 129 -3.18 -4.56 5.95
C ILE A 129 -2.33 -5.79 5.60
N ASP A 130 -1.64 -6.36 6.58
CA ASP A 130 -0.83 -7.56 6.39
C ASP A 130 -1.64 -8.67 5.72
N GLN A 131 -2.80 -8.99 6.27
CA GLN A 131 -3.65 -10.06 5.74
C GLN A 131 -4.16 -9.73 4.33
N LEU A 132 -4.64 -8.50 4.13
CA LEU A 132 -5.16 -8.07 2.84
C LEU A 132 -4.07 -8.10 1.76
N VAL A 133 -2.87 -7.62 2.10
CA VAL A 133 -1.74 -7.61 1.16
C VAL A 133 -1.29 -9.02 0.83
N TYR A 134 -1.19 -9.88 1.82
CA TYR A 134 -0.83 -11.28 1.59
C TYR A 134 -1.78 -11.92 0.57
N ASP A 135 -3.08 -11.74 0.76
CA ASP A 135 -4.09 -12.32 -0.12
C ASP A 135 -3.99 -11.78 -1.55
N VAL A 136 -3.84 -10.46 -1.72
CA VAL A 136 -3.75 -9.87 -3.06
C VAL A 136 -2.43 -10.22 -3.76
N ILE A 137 -1.34 -10.34 -3.02
CA ILE A 137 -0.05 -10.74 -3.58
C ILE A 137 -0.13 -12.18 -4.10
N GLU A 138 -0.75 -13.09 -3.35
CA GLU A 138 -0.92 -14.48 -3.79
C GLU A 138 -1.80 -14.56 -5.03
N GLU A 139 -2.89 -13.77 -5.08
CA GLU A 139 -3.74 -13.67 -6.26
C GLU A 139 -2.96 -13.18 -7.48
N ALA A 140 -2.15 -12.12 -7.30
CA ALA A 140 -1.36 -11.54 -8.40
C ALA A 140 -0.31 -12.51 -8.92
N LYS A 141 0.35 -13.26 -8.05
CA LYS A 141 1.33 -14.28 -8.44
C LYS A 141 0.67 -15.39 -9.23
N LYS A 142 -0.48 -15.85 -8.77
CA LYS A 142 -1.24 -16.91 -9.44
C LYS A 142 -1.68 -16.46 -10.83
N SER A 143 -2.23 -15.25 -10.94
CA SER A 143 -2.66 -14.67 -12.19
C SER A 143 -1.52 -14.53 -13.19
N ALA A 144 -0.35 -14.11 -12.73
CA ALA A 144 0.85 -13.98 -13.56
C ALA A 144 1.32 -15.32 -14.13
N LYS A 145 1.16 -16.39 -13.35
CA LYS A 145 1.58 -17.75 -13.80
C LYS A 145 0.63 -18.37 -14.83
N GLU A 146 -0.60 -17.88 -14.89
CA GLU A 146 -1.62 -18.37 -15.83
C GLU A 146 -1.52 -17.72 -17.21
N GLU A 147 -0.70 -16.68 -17.37
CA GLU A 147 -0.52 -15.99 -18.64
C GLU A 147 0.57 -16.60 -19.54
#